data_5f5cd55cb7df0035b67b9382f010a0c0
#
_entry.id   5f5cd55cb7df0035b67b9382f010a0c0
#
_cell.length_a   1.000
_cell.length_b   1.000
_cell.length_c   1.000
_cell.angle_alpha   90.00
_cell.angle_beta   90.00
_cell.angle_gamma   90.00
#
_symmetry.space_group_name_H-M   'P 1'
#
loop_
_entity.id
_entity.type
_entity.pdbx_description
1 polymer ?
#
loop_
_entity_poly.entity_id
_entity_poly.type
_entity_poly.pdbx_seq_one_letter_code
_entity_poly.pdbx_strand_id
1 'polypeptide(L)'
;KRSYIQFDIKNDNYDTNYLYTNEDGDNKVGDEVRQKRQHYYSGNLKSLFRFTENTRTIFGVEYIQETLDRPSFNVDERAYTWATYAQEEITLFKNLQIQAGLRYVYHETAKSNVTPKLAVMYRLGDFTIRGQYSAGFRAPGLDELYKYSYSQRGTRAGTLSAGNKNLDAEKSNYGSINLEFNKKWLTVGVTGYINELRDMIVARTVKLSEFSEAEQAAFQEIANELYGGNAKLGNIQNYVNNDKALIKGFEVNLNANLGYGFSLGGNYT
;
A
#
# COMPACT_ATOMS: atom_id res chain seq x y z
N LYS A 1 0.69 36.32 3.28
CA LYS A 1 -0.06 35.06 3.03
C LYS A 1 0.37 34.55 1.67
N ARG A 2 0.93 33.31 1.58
CA ARG A 2 1.28 32.74 0.28
C ARG A 2 0.30 31.60 -0.02
N SER A 3 -0.52 31.82 -1.06
CA SER A 3 -1.26 30.76 -1.75
C SER A 3 -0.43 30.35 -2.96
N TYR A 4 -0.51 29.09 -3.36
CA TYR A 4 0.18 28.60 -4.55
C TYR A 4 -0.62 27.48 -5.23
N ILE A 5 -0.31 27.28 -6.49
CA ILE A 5 -0.72 26.12 -7.27
C ILE A 5 0.55 25.40 -7.68
N GLN A 6 0.56 24.09 -7.53
CA GLN A 6 1.69 23.23 -7.86
C GLN A 6 1.19 22.13 -8.79
N PHE A 7 1.97 21.85 -9.82
CA PHE A 7 1.75 20.76 -10.72
C PHE A 7 2.98 19.85 -10.70
N ASP A 8 2.79 18.58 -10.36
CA ASP A 8 3.83 17.58 -10.30
C ASP A 8 3.57 16.51 -11.35
N ILE A 9 4.59 16.15 -12.12
CA ILE A 9 4.58 15.01 -13.04
C ILE A 9 5.70 14.08 -12.60
N LYS A 10 5.40 12.78 -12.54
CA LYS A 10 6.39 11.74 -12.28
C LYS A 10 6.29 10.66 -13.33
N ASN A 11 7.44 10.12 -13.69
CA ASN A 11 7.57 8.95 -14.53
C ASN A 11 8.66 8.06 -13.91
N ASP A 12 8.24 6.94 -13.37
CA ASP A 12 9.14 5.95 -12.79
C ASP A 12 9.12 4.69 -13.66
N ASN A 13 10.30 4.22 -14.04
CA ASN A 13 10.50 2.98 -14.79
C ASN A 13 11.32 2.03 -13.93
N TYR A 14 10.85 0.81 -13.81
CA TYR A 14 11.53 -0.23 -13.07
C TYR A 14 11.60 -1.50 -13.91
N ASP A 15 12.84 -1.90 -14.26
CA ASP A 15 13.12 -3.15 -14.96
C ASP A 15 13.89 -4.09 -14.03
N THR A 16 13.50 -5.34 -14.02
CA THR A 16 14.24 -6.43 -13.37
C THR A 16 14.64 -7.44 -14.43
N ASN A 17 15.93 -7.71 -14.52
CA ASN A 17 16.47 -8.69 -15.44
C ASN A 17 17.19 -9.81 -14.67
N TYR A 18 17.13 -11.04 -15.18
CA TYR A 18 18.01 -12.11 -14.76
C TYR A 18 19.27 -12.11 -15.63
N LEU A 19 20.41 -12.14 -14.98
CA LEU A 19 21.68 -12.45 -15.63
C LEU A 19 21.98 -13.93 -15.39
N TYR A 20 22.07 -14.71 -16.48
CA TYR A 20 22.39 -16.13 -16.40
C TYR A 20 23.88 -16.33 -16.13
N THR A 21 24.22 -16.90 -15.01
CA THR A 21 25.62 -17.24 -14.63
C THR A 21 25.96 -18.69 -14.97
N ASN A 22 24.96 -19.51 -15.32
CA ASN A 22 25.08 -20.89 -15.81
C ASN A 22 24.10 -21.06 -16.97
N GLU A 23 24.35 -22.03 -17.84
CA GLU A 23 23.41 -22.41 -18.90
C GLU A 23 22.13 -22.99 -18.29
N ASP A 24 20.97 -22.54 -18.78
CA ASP A 24 19.65 -23.03 -18.35
C ASP A 24 18.68 -22.97 -19.54
N GLY A 25 18.31 -24.16 -20.05
CA GLY A 25 17.51 -24.31 -21.26
C GLY A 25 18.22 -23.67 -22.47
N ASP A 26 17.54 -22.72 -23.12
CA ASP A 26 18.07 -21.99 -24.26
C ASP A 26 18.96 -20.80 -23.86
N ASN A 27 19.04 -20.45 -22.57
CA ASN A 27 19.81 -19.31 -22.06
C ASN A 27 21.26 -19.71 -21.82
N LYS A 28 22.18 -18.86 -22.27
CA LYS A 28 23.64 -19.04 -22.15
C LYS A 28 24.17 -18.18 -20.99
N VAL A 29 25.38 -18.52 -20.54
CA VAL A 29 26.11 -17.68 -19.58
C VAL A 29 26.29 -16.28 -20.16
N GLY A 30 25.86 -15.26 -19.44
CA GLY A 30 25.90 -13.85 -19.83
C GLY A 30 24.62 -13.34 -20.47
N ASP A 31 23.65 -14.21 -20.75
CA ASP A 31 22.34 -13.75 -21.25
C ASP A 31 21.60 -12.97 -20.17
N GLU A 32 21.00 -11.87 -20.58
CA GLU A 32 20.17 -11.03 -19.72
C GLU A 32 18.71 -11.11 -20.19
N VAL A 33 17.87 -11.71 -19.37
CA VAL A 33 16.45 -11.93 -19.69
C VAL A 33 15.57 -11.08 -18.79
N ARG A 34 14.74 -10.24 -19.41
CA ARG A 34 13.81 -9.38 -18.69
C ARG A 34 12.76 -10.21 -17.96
N GLN A 35 12.67 -10.01 -16.64
CA GLN A 35 11.70 -10.68 -15.78
C GLN A 35 10.48 -9.83 -15.50
N LYS A 36 10.67 -8.50 -15.43
CA LYS A 36 9.62 -7.57 -15.05
C LYS A 36 9.93 -6.18 -15.58
N ARG A 37 8.93 -5.52 -16.12
CA ARG A 37 8.94 -4.10 -16.43
C ARG A 37 7.71 -3.45 -15.83
N GLN A 38 7.91 -2.40 -15.06
CA GLN A 38 6.85 -1.55 -14.53
C GLN A 38 7.08 -0.12 -14.96
N HIS A 39 6.00 0.54 -15.41
CA HIS A 39 5.97 1.98 -15.59
C HIS A 39 4.91 2.56 -14.67
N TYR A 40 5.25 3.67 -14.08
CA TYR A 40 4.37 4.44 -13.23
C TYR A 40 4.39 5.88 -13.70
N TYR A 41 3.27 6.36 -14.17
CA TYR A 41 3.05 7.75 -14.56
C TYR A 41 2.10 8.39 -13.59
N SER A 42 2.43 9.56 -13.06
CA SER A 42 1.49 10.32 -12.26
C SER A 42 1.52 11.81 -12.58
N GLY A 43 0.34 12.43 -12.54
CA GLY A 43 0.14 13.85 -12.59
C GLY A 43 -0.67 14.29 -11.38
N ASN A 44 -0.20 15.29 -10.65
CA ASN A 44 -0.90 15.84 -9.49
C ASN A 44 -0.97 17.36 -9.59
N LEU A 45 -2.18 17.89 -9.62
CA LEU A 45 -2.45 19.33 -9.51
C LEU A 45 -2.93 19.61 -8.09
N LYS A 46 -2.18 20.39 -7.35
CA LYS A 46 -2.44 20.75 -5.96
C LYS A 46 -2.48 22.25 -5.80
N SER A 47 -3.48 22.75 -5.10
CA SER A 47 -3.59 24.15 -4.72
C SER A 47 -3.60 24.29 -3.21
N LEU A 48 -2.96 25.32 -2.70
CA LEU A 48 -2.98 25.70 -1.29
C LEU A 48 -3.43 27.15 -1.19
N PHE A 49 -4.51 27.37 -0.43
CA PHE A 49 -5.05 28.69 -0.14
C PHE A 49 -4.96 28.99 1.35
N ARG A 50 -4.65 30.25 1.67
CA ARG A 50 -4.67 30.80 3.03
C ARG A 50 -5.65 31.96 3.05
N PHE A 51 -6.91 31.65 3.34
CA PHE A 51 -7.97 32.67 3.40
C PHE A 51 -7.78 33.61 4.59
N THR A 52 -7.33 33.07 5.72
CA THR A 52 -6.98 33.80 6.93
C THR A 52 -5.57 33.42 7.42
N GLU A 53 -5.10 33.99 8.53
CA GLU A 53 -3.83 33.60 9.16
C GLU A 53 -3.94 32.22 9.84
N ASN A 54 -5.16 31.86 10.20
CA ASN A 54 -5.46 30.66 10.98
C ASN A 54 -6.00 29.51 10.14
N THR A 55 -6.17 29.70 8.81
CA THR A 55 -6.74 28.67 7.92
C THR A 55 -5.78 28.32 6.81
N ARG A 56 -5.75 27.03 6.45
CA ARG A 56 -5.00 26.49 5.33
C ARG A 56 -5.81 25.43 4.63
N THR A 57 -6.29 25.77 3.43
CA THR A 57 -7.12 24.89 2.61
C THR A 57 -6.29 24.32 1.49
N ILE A 58 -6.36 23.03 1.29
CA ILE A 58 -5.70 22.29 0.21
C ILE A 58 -6.77 21.61 -0.63
N PHE A 59 -6.65 21.74 -1.96
CA PHE A 59 -7.40 20.95 -2.94
C PHE A 59 -6.43 20.33 -3.92
N GLY A 60 -6.74 19.15 -4.38
CA GLY A 60 -5.94 18.53 -5.43
C GLY A 60 -6.71 17.49 -6.22
N VAL A 61 -6.16 17.25 -7.43
CA VAL A 61 -6.59 16.19 -8.35
C VAL A 61 -5.34 15.43 -8.76
N GLU A 62 -5.42 14.12 -8.76
CA GLU A 62 -4.33 13.23 -9.12
C GLU A 62 -4.79 12.20 -10.14
N TYR A 63 -3.93 11.93 -11.10
CA TYR A 63 -4.04 10.83 -12.04
C TYR A 63 -2.81 9.95 -11.92
N ILE A 64 -3.01 8.65 -11.86
CA ILE A 64 -1.95 7.65 -11.84
C ILE A 64 -2.27 6.60 -12.90
N GLN A 65 -1.27 6.19 -13.65
CA GLN A 65 -1.31 5.04 -14.53
C GLN A 65 -0.15 4.11 -14.20
N GLU A 66 -0.46 2.86 -14.00
CA GLU A 66 0.49 1.78 -13.76
C GLU A 66 0.43 0.80 -14.91
N THR A 67 1.60 0.31 -15.35
CA THR A 67 1.69 -0.80 -16.28
C THR A 67 2.63 -1.86 -15.69
N LEU A 68 2.33 -3.10 -15.97
CA LEU A 68 3.13 -4.25 -15.54
C LEU A 68 3.24 -5.24 -16.67
N ASP A 69 4.47 -5.46 -17.16
CA ASP A 69 4.84 -6.53 -18.08
C ASP A 69 5.74 -7.54 -17.32
N ARG A 70 5.25 -8.76 -17.18
CA ARG A 70 5.97 -9.89 -16.55
C ARG A 70 5.78 -11.15 -17.38
N PRO A 71 6.62 -11.39 -18.40
CA PRO A 71 6.46 -12.52 -19.32
C PRO A 71 6.39 -13.88 -18.62
N SER A 72 7.24 -14.12 -17.61
CA SER A 72 7.25 -15.37 -16.83
C SER A 72 5.96 -15.65 -16.03
N PHE A 73 5.06 -14.68 -15.92
CA PHE A 73 3.77 -14.80 -15.24
C PHE A 73 2.58 -14.48 -16.14
N ASN A 74 2.82 -14.31 -17.45
CA ASN A 74 1.81 -13.95 -18.45
C ASN A 74 1.00 -12.69 -18.06
N VAL A 75 1.69 -11.68 -17.55
CA VAL A 75 1.09 -10.39 -17.19
C VAL A 75 1.61 -9.32 -18.15
N ASP A 76 0.71 -8.71 -18.91
CA ASP A 76 0.92 -7.48 -19.68
C ASP A 76 -0.33 -6.62 -19.52
N GLU A 77 -0.39 -5.90 -18.42
CA GLU A 77 -1.61 -5.24 -17.98
C GLU A 77 -1.33 -3.80 -17.51
N ARG A 78 -2.38 -3.03 -17.48
CA ARG A 78 -2.37 -1.65 -16.98
C ARG A 78 -3.57 -1.37 -16.11
N ALA A 79 -3.42 -0.41 -15.21
CA ALA A 79 -4.52 0.16 -14.44
C ALA A 79 -4.36 1.66 -14.28
N TYR A 80 -5.46 2.35 -14.08
CA TYR A 80 -5.44 3.79 -13.80
C TYR A 80 -6.22 4.13 -12.53
N THR A 81 -5.79 5.21 -11.91
CA THR A 81 -6.40 5.78 -10.73
C THR A 81 -6.65 7.27 -10.93
N TRP A 82 -7.86 7.71 -10.60
CA TRP A 82 -8.22 9.12 -10.44
C TRP A 82 -8.50 9.43 -8.99
N ALA A 83 -7.99 10.53 -8.50
CA ALA A 83 -8.32 10.96 -7.15
C ALA A 83 -8.57 12.46 -7.09
N THR A 84 -9.50 12.85 -6.23
CA THR A 84 -9.68 14.24 -5.82
C THR A 84 -9.68 14.32 -4.30
N TYR A 85 -9.10 15.36 -3.75
CA TYR A 85 -9.01 15.52 -2.32
C TYR A 85 -9.13 16.97 -1.89
N ALA A 86 -9.67 17.15 -0.69
CA ALA A 86 -9.75 18.42 0.00
C ALA A 86 -9.31 18.26 1.45
N GLN A 87 -8.61 19.22 1.98
CA GLN A 87 -8.19 19.25 3.37
C GLN A 87 -8.25 20.68 3.89
N GLU A 88 -8.79 20.84 5.08
CA GLU A 88 -8.78 22.09 5.82
C GLU A 88 -7.99 21.94 7.12
N GLU A 89 -7.17 22.92 7.41
CA GLU A 89 -6.44 23.06 8.66
C GLU A 89 -6.80 24.41 9.28
N ILE A 90 -7.32 24.37 10.51
CA ILE A 90 -7.77 25.55 11.24
C ILE A 90 -7.06 25.60 12.59
N THR A 91 -6.49 26.76 12.94
CA THR A 91 -5.95 27.05 14.26
C THR A 91 -6.92 27.95 15.01
N LEU A 92 -7.48 27.45 16.12
CA LEU A 92 -8.38 28.17 16.99
C LEU A 92 -7.68 28.50 18.33
N PHE A 93 -7.95 29.68 18.86
CA PHE A 93 -7.45 30.12 20.16
C PHE A 93 -5.92 29.98 20.37
N LYS A 94 -5.13 29.98 19.28
CA LYS A 94 -3.67 29.78 19.22
C LYS A 94 -3.15 28.42 19.69
N ASN A 95 -3.95 27.64 20.38
CA ASN A 95 -3.53 26.39 21.01
C ASN A 95 -4.33 25.14 20.53
N LEU A 96 -5.43 25.32 19.82
CA LEU A 96 -6.23 24.25 19.23
C LEU A 96 -6.03 24.24 17.71
N GLN A 97 -5.53 23.13 17.17
CA GLN A 97 -5.40 22.91 15.73
C GLN A 97 -6.26 21.72 15.32
N ILE A 98 -7.07 21.90 14.28
CA ILE A 98 -7.93 20.88 13.72
C ILE A 98 -7.57 20.73 12.25
N GLN A 99 -7.39 19.49 11.79
CA GLN A 99 -7.18 19.14 10.40
C GLN A 99 -8.26 18.13 10.01
N ALA A 100 -9.07 18.48 9.03
CA ALA A 100 -10.07 17.58 8.42
C ALA A 100 -9.78 17.42 6.95
N GLY A 101 -9.85 16.21 6.43
CA GLY A 101 -9.60 15.91 5.03
C GLY A 101 -10.50 14.80 4.52
N LEU A 102 -10.78 14.86 3.24
CA LEU A 102 -11.51 13.84 2.50
C LEU A 102 -10.83 13.62 1.16
N ARG A 103 -10.62 12.36 0.80
CA ARG A 103 -10.12 11.96 -0.51
C ARG A 103 -11.09 10.96 -1.12
N TYR A 104 -11.54 11.24 -2.31
CA TYR A 104 -12.24 10.32 -3.18
C TYR A 104 -11.25 9.75 -4.19
N VAL A 105 -11.29 8.45 -4.39
CA VAL A 105 -10.43 7.74 -5.34
C VAL A 105 -11.29 6.81 -6.17
N TYR A 106 -11.10 6.85 -7.47
CA TYR A 106 -11.58 5.85 -8.41
C TYR A 106 -10.39 5.10 -8.99
N HIS A 107 -10.34 3.81 -8.77
CA HIS A 107 -9.36 2.89 -9.36
C HIS A 107 -10.06 1.95 -10.33
N GLU A 108 -9.47 1.66 -11.47
CA GLU A 108 -10.09 0.86 -12.55
C GLU A 108 -10.67 -0.48 -12.04
N THR A 109 -9.95 -1.18 -11.19
CA THR A 109 -10.37 -2.47 -10.62
C THR A 109 -11.06 -2.32 -9.25
N ALA A 110 -10.45 -1.59 -8.32
CA ALA A 110 -10.95 -1.41 -6.95
C ALA A 110 -12.14 -0.44 -6.84
N LYS A 111 -12.59 0.16 -7.97
CA LYS A 111 -13.72 1.08 -8.06
C LYS A 111 -13.58 2.30 -7.14
N SER A 112 -14.68 2.78 -6.58
CA SER A 112 -14.73 4.02 -5.80
C SER A 112 -14.46 3.78 -4.33
N ASN A 113 -13.57 4.58 -3.75
CA ASN A 113 -13.24 4.56 -2.33
C ASN A 113 -13.18 5.98 -1.79
N VAL A 114 -13.59 6.15 -0.53
CA VAL A 114 -13.54 7.43 0.18
C VAL A 114 -12.74 7.25 1.45
N THR A 115 -11.73 8.10 1.64
CA THR A 115 -10.83 8.04 2.80
C THR A 115 -10.88 9.35 3.57
N PRO A 116 -11.66 9.43 4.67
CA PRO A 116 -11.67 10.55 5.57
C PRO A 116 -10.44 10.56 6.49
N LYS A 117 -10.05 11.77 6.91
CA LYS A 117 -9.03 12.01 7.93
C LYS A 117 -9.49 13.13 8.85
N LEU A 118 -9.31 12.94 10.15
CA LEU A 118 -9.49 13.98 11.17
C LEU A 118 -8.31 13.91 12.14
N ALA A 119 -7.69 15.06 12.41
CA ALA A 119 -6.67 15.18 13.44
C ALA A 119 -6.93 16.44 14.26
N VAL A 120 -6.73 16.32 15.57
CA VAL A 120 -6.88 17.41 16.52
C VAL A 120 -5.64 17.46 17.38
N MET A 121 -5.10 18.67 17.58
CA MET A 121 -4.01 18.92 18.51
C MET A 121 -4.37 20.07 19.44
N TYR A 122 -4.17 19.87 20.72
CA TYR A 122 -4.38 20.89 21.74
C TYR A 122 -3.12 21.04 22.59
N ARG A 123 -2.68 22.30 22.75
CA ARG A 123 -1.52 22.67 23.58
C ARG A 123 -1.98 23.32 24.87
N LEU A 124 -1.54 22.77 25.98
CA LEU A 124 -1.84 23.28 27.31
C LEU A 124 -0.52 23.42 28.12
N GLY A 125 0.05 24.60 28.10
CA GLY A 125 1.35 24.84 28.73
C GLY A 125 2.45 23.93 28.13
N ASP A 126 3.06 23.11 28.99
CA ASP A 126 4.09 22.13 28.61
C ASP A 126 3.50 20.83 28.01
N PHE A 127 2.19 20.66 27.99
CA PHE A 127 1.52 19.47 27.47
C PHE A 127 0.97 19.72 26.07
N THR A 128 1.07 18.68 25.25
CA THR A 128 0.39 18.61 23.94
C THR A 128 -0.39 17.29 23.85
N ILE A 129 -1.67 17.40 23.56
CA ILE A 129 -2.54 16.25 23.30
C ILE A 129 -2.85 16.22 21.81
N ARG A 130 -2.68 15.04 21.19
CA ARG A 130 -3.04 14.83 19.77
C ARG A 130 -3.96 13.64 19.69
N GLY A 131 -5.01 13.74 18.89
CA GLY A 131 -5.88 12.65 18.51
C GLY A 131 -6.01 12.62 16.99
N GLN A 132 -6.03 11.44 16.39
CA GLN A 132 -6.29 11.32 14.97
C GLN A 132 -7.09 10.06 14.62
N TYR A 133 -7.85 10.20 13.55
CA TYR A 133 -8.50 9.11 12.84
C TYR A 133 -8.21 9.25 11.35
N SER A 134 -7.93 8.14 10.68
CA SER A 134 -7.83 8.11 9.22
C SER A 134 -8.28 6.76 8.67
N ALA A 135 -9.03 6.80 7.58
CA ALA A 135 -9.29 5.63 6.77
C ALA A 135 -8.29 5.57 5.62
N GLY A 136 -7.97 4.36 5.19
CA GLY A 136 -7.12 4.09 4.03
C GLY A 136 -7.65 2.92 3.22
N PHE A 137 -7.13 2.74 2.01
CA PHE A 137 -7.37 1.56 1.21
C PHE A 137 -6.12 1.23 0.38
N ARG A 138 -6.02 -0.03 -0.07
CA ARG A 138 -5.04 -0.51 -1.04
C ARG A 138 -5.77 -1.22 -2.16
N ALA A 139 -5.62 -0.75 -3.38
CA ALA A 139 -6.10 -1.47 -4.55
C ALA A 139 -5.31 -2.78 -4.74
N PRO A 140 -5.92 -3.85 -5.29
CA PRO A 140 -5.20 -5.02 -5.72
C PRO A 140 -4.12 -4.67 -6.74
N GLY A 141 -2.92 -5.24 -6.58
CA GLY A 141 -1.85 -5.08 -7.56
C GLY A 141 -2.11 -5.87 -8.85
N LEU A 142 -1.51 -5.46 -9.96
CA LEU A 142 -1.69 -6.13 -11.25
C LEU A 142 -1.26 -7.60 -11.21
N ASP A 143 -0.20 -7.94 -10.44
CA ASP A 143 0.19 -9.33 -10.21
C ASP A 143 -0.90 -10.14 -9.46
N GLU A 144 -1.57 -9.52 -8.48
CA GLU A 144 -2.62 -10.17 -7.70
C GLU A 144 -3.88 -10.44 -8.55
N LEU A 145 -4.11 -9.61 -9.56
CA LEU A 145 -5.27 -9.70 -10.45
C LEU A 145 -5.07 -10.64 -11.63
N TYR A 146 -3.87 -10.64 -12.23
CA TYR A 146 -3.67 -11.20 -13.58
C TYR A 146 -2.58 -12.27 -13.68
N LYS A 147 -1.82 -12.52 -12.61
CA LYS A 147 -0.71 -13.47 -12.64
C LYS A 147 -1.17 -14.89 -13.00
N TYR A 148 -0.45 -15.53 -13.93
CA TYR A 148 -0.49 -16.95 -14.16
C TYR A 148 0.93 -17.52 -14.22
N SER A 149 1.25 -18.48 -13.36
CA SER A 149 2.51 -19.20 -13.40
C SER A 149 2.35 -20.59 -12.84
N TYR A 150 3.05 -21.56 -13.44
CA TYR A 150 3.07 -22.93 -12.97
C TYR A 150 4.47 -23.30 -12.51
N SER A 151 4.58 -24.01 -11.40
CA SER A 151 5.84 -24.55 -10.90
C SER A 151 5.68 -26.00 -10.49
N GLN A 152 6.57 -26.85 -11.00
CA GLN A 152 6.65 -28.27 -10.67
C GLN A 152 8.12 -28.62 -10.38
N ARG A 153 8.36 -29.40 -9.32
CA ARG A 153 9.70 -29.91 -9.01
C ARG A 153 9.76 -31.41 -9.23
N GLY A 154 10.50 -31.82 -10.26
CA GLY A 154 10.64 -33.22 -10.63
C GLY A 154 9.30 -33.87 -10.95
N THR A 155 9.03 -35.03 -10.38
CA THR A 155 7.79 -35.86 -10.64
C THR A 155 6.64 -35.53 -9.68
N ARG A 156 6.83 -34.59 -8.75
CA ARG A 156 5.79 -34.19 -7.77
C ARG A 156 4.70 -33.36 -8.46
N ALA A 157 3.50 -33.38 -7.87
CA ALA A 157 2.44 -32.48 -8.29
C ALA A 157 2.84 -31.03 -8.07
N GLY A 158 2.63 -30.21 -9.09
CA GLY A 158 2.97 -28.79 -9.09
C GLY A 158 1.86 -27.91 -8.56
N THR A 159 2.15 -26.62 -8.53
CA THR A 159 1.23 -25.56 -8.11
C THR A 159 1.04 -24.56 -9.24
N LEU A 160 -0.20 -24.31 -9.61
CA LEU A 160 -0.60 -23.20 -10.47
C LEU A 160 -0.88 -21.97 -9.58
N SER A 161 -0.14 -20.89 -9.78
CA SER A 161 -0.46 -19.59 -9.20
C SER A 161 -1.34 -18.82 -10.18
N ALA A 162 -2.55 -18.47 -9.74
CA ALA A 162 -3.53 -17.75 -10.54
C ALA A 162 -3.92 -16.43 -9.85
N GLY A 163 -3.95 -15.34 -10.59
CA GLY A 163 -4.52 -14.08 -10.14
C GLY A 163 -6.04 -14.16 -9.98
N ASN A 164 -6.62 -13.16 -9.34
CA ASN A 164 -8.06 -13.08 -9.15
C ASN A 164 -8.58 -11.68 -9.51
N LYS A 165 -9.27 -11.57 -10.63
CA LYS A 165 -9.85 -10.31 -11.14
C LYS A 165 -11.01 -9.78 -10.30
N ASN A 166 -11.55 -10.59 -9.37
CA ASN A 166 -12.67 -10.23 -8.51
C ASN A 166 -12.22 -9.74 -7.12
N LEU A 167 -10.96 -9.39 -6.96
CA LEU A 167 -10.46 -8.84 -5.69
C LEU A 167 -11.02 -7.44 -5.43
N ASP A 168 -11.51 -7.26 -4.21
CA ASP A 168 -11.82 -5.95 -3.65
C ASP A 168 -10.59 -5.26 -3.07
N ALA A 169 -10.69 -3.94 -2.86
CA ALA A 169 -9.65 -3.19 -2.16
C ALA A 169 -9.57 -3.58 -0.68
N GLU A 170 -8.37 -3.70 -0.16
CA GLU A 170 -8.15 -3.71 1.30
C GLU A 170 -8.50 -2.36 1.90
N LYS A 171 -9.06 -2.38 3.10
CA LYS A 171 -9.46 -1.17 3.85
C LYS A 171 -8.79 -1.12 5.19
N SER A 172 -8.48 0.08 5.65
CA SER A 172 -7.93 0.29 6.98
C SER A 172 -8.63 1.42 7.71
N ASN A 173 -8.76 1.28 9.03
CA ASN A 173 -9.20 2.32 9.94
C ASN A 173 -8.16 2.47 11.04
N TYR A 174 -7.50 3.61 11.07
CA TYR A 174 -6.46 3.92 12.04
C TYR A 174 -6.93 5.01 13.00
N GLY A 175 -6.74 4.79 14.29
CA GLY A 175 -6.96 5.76 15.34
C GLY A 175 -5.77 5.80 16.30
N SER A 176 -5.39 7.01 16.77
CA SER A 176 -4.40 7.16 17.83
C SER A 176 -4.66 8.36 18.72
N ILE A 177 -4.16 8.26 19.95
CA ILE A 177 -4.10 9.37 20.91
C ILE A 177 -2.66 9.45 21.42
N ASN A 178 -2.10 10.66 21.41
CA ASN A 178 -0.77 10.96 21.91
C ASN A 178 -0.85 12.03 23.00
N LEU A 179 -0.15 11.81 24.10
CA LEU A 179 0.10 12.80 25.15
C LEU A 179 1.61 13.05 25.20
N GLU A 180 2.01 14.31 25.05
CA GLU A 180 3.40 14.74 25.09
C GLU A 180 3.59 15.80 26.17
N PHE A 181 4.61 15.61 26.98
CA PHE A 181 5.13 16.62 27.90
C PHE A 181 6.47 17.13 27.36
N ASN A 182 6.62 18.44 27.23
CA ASN A 182 7.79 19.03 26.61
C ASN A 182 8.30 20.23 27.42
N LYS A 183 9.48 20.07 27.98
CA LYS A 183 10.29 21.12 28.58
C LYS A 183 11.64 21.25 27.89
N LYS A 184 12.35 22.35 28.13
CA LYS A 184 13.67 22.59 27.51
C LYS A 184 14.66 21.43 27.68
N TRP A 185 14.56 20.70 28.78
CA TRP A 185 15.50 19.62 29.12
C TRP A 185 14.88 18.21 29.02
N LEU A 186 13.54 18.09 28.87
CA LEU A 186 12.84 16.81 28.90
C LEU A 186 11.66 16.83 27.93
N THR A 187 11.61 15.83 27.06
CA THR A 187 10.43 15.48 26.26
C THR A 187 10.03 14.04 26.57
N VAL A 188 8.79 13.85 26.96
CA VAL A 188 8.19 12.53 27.15
C VAL A 188 6.90 12.45 26.33
N GLY A 189 6.77 11.44 25.52
CA GLY A 189 5.56 11.18 24.73
C GLY A 189 5.03 9.77 24.96
N VAL A 190 3.72 9.65 25.06
CA VAL A 190 3.02 8.35 25.10
C VAL A 190 1.94 8.36 24.05
N THR A 191 1.96 7.36 23.16
CA THR A 191 0.98 7.18 22.09
C THR A 191 0.30 5.83 22.24
N GLY A 192 -1.03 5.82 22.29
CA GLY A 192 -1.83 4.62 22.09
C GLY A 192 -2.43 4.60 20.69
N TYR A 193 -2.45 3.45 20.03
CA TYR A 193 -2.97 3.32 18.67
C TYR A 193 -3.75 2.03 18.45
N ILE A 194 -4.63 2.08 17.46
CA ILE A 194 -5.38 0.95 16.93
C ILE A 194 -5.47 1.09 15.41
N ASN A 195 -5.22 0.00 14.70
CA ASN A 195 -5.39 -0.10 13.25
C ASN A 195 -6.15 -1.38 12.92
N GLU A 196 -7.33 -1.23 12.36
CA GLU A 196 -8.14 -2.34 11.86
C GLU A 196 -7.98 -2.44 10.35
N LEU A 197 -7.52 -3.60 9.87
CA LEU A 197 -7.43 -3.94 8.46
C LEU A 197 -8.56 -4.91 8.12
N ARG A 198 -9.22 -4.71 6.99
CA ARG A 198 -10.30 -5.54 6.47
C ARG A 198 -10.09 -5.86 5.01
N ASP A 199 -10.68 -6.96 4.58
CA ASP A 199 -10.63 -7.44 3.20
C ASP A 199 -9.18 -7.62 2.69
N MET A 200 -8.28 -8.05 3.60
CA MET A 200 -6.86 -8.24 3.27
C MET A 200 -6.71 -9.24 2.12
N ILE A 201 -5.88 -8.89 1.16
CA ILE A 201 -5.56 -9.75 0.01
C ILE A 201 -4.44 -10.69 0.42
N VAL A 202 -4.77 -11.97 0.51
CA VAL A 202 -3.83 -13.02 0.90
C VAL A 202 -3.76 -14.10 -0.16
N ALA A 203 -2.57 -14.65 -0.37
CA ALA A 203 -2.39 -15.82 -1.21
C ALA A 203 -2.83 -17.07 -0.45
N ARG A 204 -3.80 -17.81 -0.99
CA ARG A 204 -4.30 -19.05 -0.42
C ARG A 204 -3.98 -20.22 -1.35
N THR A 205 -3.38 -21.27 -0.79
CA THR A 205 -3.15 -22.54 -1.53
C THR A 205 -4.22 -23.53 -1.17
N VAL A 206 -4.90 -24.03 -2.20
CA VAL A 206 -6.03 -24.99 -2.11
C VAL A 206 -5.67 -26.18 -2.98
N LYS A 207 -6.08 -27.38 -2.56
CA LYS A 207 -5.90 -28.59 -3.40
C LYS A 207 -6.79 -28.54 -4.62
N LEU A 208 -6.29 -28.99 -5.75
CA LEU A 208 -7.07 -29.05 -6.99
C LEU A 208 -8.39 -29.82 -6.80
N SER A 209 -8.39 -30.86 -5.96
CA SER A 209 -9.58 -31.71 -5.68
C SER A 209 -10.71 -30.96 -4.92
N GLU A 210 -10.48 -29.76 -4.44
CA GLU A 210 -11.49 -28.94 -3.76
C GLU A 210 -12.32 -28.09 -4.74
N PHE A 211 -11.93 -28.06 -6.01
CA PHE A 211 -12.62 -27.34 -7.08
C PHE A 211 -13.59 -28.27 -7.83
N SER A 212 -14.57 -27.70 -8.51
CA SER A 212 -15.45 -28.45 -9.40
C SER A 212 -14.69 -29.07 -10.56
N GLU A 213 -15.20 -30.14 -11.15
CA GLU A 213 -14.55 -30.84 -12.28
C GLU A 213 -14.27 -29.90 -13.46
N ALA A 214 -15.17 -28.94 -13.73
CA ALA A 214 -15.00 -27.95 -14.79
C ALA A 214 -13.83 -27.00 -14.49
N GLU A 215 -13.71 -26.53 -13.25
CA GLU A 215 -12.61 -25.68 -12.83
C GLU A 215 -11.28 -26.43 -12.82
N GLN A 216 -11.27 -27.69 -12.35
CA GLN A 216 -10.09 -28.56 -12.39
C GLN A 216 -9.58 -28.74 -13.83
N ALA A 217 -10.48 -28.96 -14.78
CA ALA A 217 -10.13 -29.09 -16.19
C ALA A 217 -9.54 -27.80 -16.75
N ALA A 218 -10.14 -26.66 -16.45
CA ALA A 218 -9.66 -25.34 -16.89
C ALA A 218 -8.27 -25.02 -16.30
N PHE A 219 -8.06 -25.27 -15.02
CA PHE A 219 -6.74 -25.06 -14.39
C PHE A 219 -5.68 -26.03 -14.93
N GLN A 220 -6.07 -27.28 -15.24
CA GLN A 220 -5.16 -28.25 -15.81
C GLN A 220 -4.73 -27.84 -17.23
N GLU A 221 -5.64 -27.28 -18.03
CA GLU A 221 -5.33 -26.77 -19.36
C GLU A 221 -4.31 -25.62 -19.29
N ILE A 222 -4.54 -24.64 -18.42
CA ILE A 222 -3.61 -23.53 -18.19
C ILE A 222 -2.24 -24.05 -17.72
N ALA A 223 -2.23 -25.01 -16.78
CA ALA A 223 -0.99 -25.59 -16.29
C ALA A 223 -0.22 -26.32 -17.40
N ASN A 224 -0.92 -27.04 -18.29
CA ASN A 224 -0.32 -27.72 -19.44
C ASN A 224 0.30 -26.74 -20.42
N GLU A 225 -0.39 -25.62 -20.70
CA GLU A 225 0.11 -24.57 -21.58
C GLU A 225 1.40 -23.94 -21.00
N LEU A 226 1.38 -23.56 -19.72
CA LEU A 226 2.51 -22.95 -19.03
C LEU A 226 3.72 -23.86 -18.86
N TYR A 227 3.48 -25.18 -18.75
CA TYR A 227 4.54 -26.19 -18.59
C TYR A 227 5.12 -26.67 -19.93
N GLY A 228 4.41 -26.39 -21.02
CA GLY A 228 4.78 -26.88 -22.35
C GLY A 228 4.51 -28.36 -22.56
N GLY A 229 3.47 -28.91 -21.87
CA GLY A 229 3.11 -30.35 -22.01
C GLY A 229 2.20 -30.84 -20.88
N ASN A 230 2.35 -32.10 -20.48
CA ASN A 230 1.53 -32.74 -19.46
C ASN A 230 1.94 -32.34 -18.04
N ALA A 231 1.43 -31.22 -17.55
CA ALA A 231 1.65 -30.77 -16.18
C ALA A 231 0.94 -31.69 -15.17
N LYS A 232 1.61 -31.98 -14.05
CA LYS A 232 0.99 -32.68 -12.91
C LYS A 232 0.49 -31.66 -11.90
N LEU A 233 -0.73 -31.15 -12.10
CA LEU A 233 -1.31 -30.17 -11.23
C LEU A 233 -1.85 -30.79 -9.94
N GLY A 234 -1.50 -30.24 -8.79
CA GLY A 234 -1.96 -30.71 -7.47
C GLY A 234 -2.58 -29.62 -6.63
N ASN A 235 -2.08 -28.41 -6.76
CA ASN A 235 -2.53 -27.28 -5.97
C ASN A 235 -2.78 -26.05 -6.84
N ILE A 236 -3.71 -25.23 -6.38
CA ILE A 236 -3.97 -23.89 -6.92
C ILE A 236 -3.63 -22.88 -5.83
N GLN A 237 -2.78 -21.90 -6.13
CA GLN A 237 -2.57 -20.74 -5.29
C GLN A 237 -3.26 -19.56 -5.94
N ASN A 238 -4.27 -19.01 -5.28
CA ASN A 238 -4.96 -17.81 -5.74
C ASN A 238 -5.00 -16.74 -4.64
N TYR A 239 -5.35 -15.52 -5.03
CA TYR A 239 -5.54 -14.42 -4.11
C TYR A 239 -7.02 -14.28 -3.74
N VAL A 240 -7.28 -14.03 -2.47
CA VAL A 240 -8.64 -13.82 -1.93
C VAL A 240 -8.66 -12.69 -0.93
N ASN A 241 -9.79 -11.99 -0.85
CA ASN A 241 -10.07 -11.06 0.24
C ASN A 241 -10.69 -11.87 1.39
N ASN A 242 -9.95 -12.19 2.39
CA ASN A 242 -10.49 -13.07 3.44
C ASN A 242 -10.15 -12.65 4.87
N ASP A 243 -9.12 -11.86 5.07
CA ASP A 243 -8.58 -11.68 6.40
C ASP A 243 -8.86 -10.30 6.98
N LYS A 244 -8.96 -10.29 8.30
CA LYS A 244 -8.99 -9.09 9.12
C LYS A 244 -7.80 -9.12 10.04
N ALA A 245 -7.16 -7.98 10.24
CA ALA A 245 -6.12 -7.83 11.24
C ALA A 245 -6.45 -6.66 12.14
N LEU A 246 -6.20 -6.84 13.43
CA LEU A 246 -6.30 -5.78 14.42
C LEU A 246 -4.93 -5.59 15.06
N ILE A 247 -4.32 -4.45 14.76
CA ILE A 247 -3.04 -4.05 15.33
C ILE A 247 -3.33 -2.97 16.36
N LYS A 248 -2.91 -3.18 17.60
CA LYS A 248 -3.04 -2.20 18.68
C LYS A 248 -1.80 -2.23 19.55
N GLY A 249 -1.43 -1.07 20.05
CA GLY A 249 -0.25 -0.96 20.88
C GLY A 249 -0.13 0.41 21.52
N PHE A 250 0.96 0.57 22.24
CA PHE A 250 1.38 1.85 22.75
C PHE A 250 2.88 2.05 22.55
N GLU A 251 3.26 3.30 22.44
CA GLU A 251 4.65 3.72 22.29
C GLU A 251 4.98 4.74 23.36
N VAL A 252 6.18 4.65 23.91
CA VAL A 252 6.72 5.63 24.86
C VAL A 252 8.03 6.15 24.30
N ASN A 253 8.17 7.47 24.25
CA ASN A 253 9.38 8.14 23.82
C ASN A 253 9.88 9.04 24.95
N LEU A 254 11.18 8.99 25.24
CA LEU A 254 11.84 9.83 26.23
C LEU A 254 13.10 10.44 25.61
N ASN A 255 13.25 11.75 25.76
CA ASN A 255 14.47 12.46 25.42
C ASN A 255 14.76 13.47 26.54
N ALA A 256 15.92 13.34 27.18
CA ALA A 256 16.37 14.21 28.24
C ALA A 256 17.75 14.81 27.91
N ASN A 257 17.87 16.13 28.05
CA ASN A 257 19.16 16.82 28.00
C ASN A 257 19.60 17.12 29.44
N LEU A 258 20.58 16.39 29.90
CA LEU A 258 21.05 16.41 31.29
C LEU A 258 22.05 17.55 31.56
N GLY A 259 22.39 18.33 30.53
CA GLY A 259 23.44 19.36 30.63
C GLY A 259 24.85 18.78 30.50
N TYR A 260 25.84 19.67 30.52
CA TYR A 260 27.27 19.31 30.38
C TYR A 260 27.61 18.46 29.16
N GLY A 261 26.77 18.51 28.11
CA GLY A 261 26.94 17.69 26.89
C GLY A 261 26.34 16.28 26.97
N PHE A 262 25.69 15.92 28.08
CA PHE A 262 25.02 14.62 28.21
C PHE A 262 23.57 14.67 27.78
N SER A 263 23.15 13.68 27.00
CA SER A 263 21.75 13.45 26.64
C SER A 263 21.38 11.98 26.85
N LEU A 264 20.13 11.71 27.19
CA LEU A 264 19.56 10.38 27.32
C LEU A 264 18.33 10.29 26.41
N GLY A 265 18.27 9.28 25.58
CA GLY A 265 17.11 8.96 24.72
C GLY A 265 16.70 7.51 24.87
N GLY A 266 15.41 7.24 24.78
CA GLY A 266 14.87 5.89 24.83
C GLY A 266 13.48 5.86 24.18
N ASN A 267 13.15 4.71 23.59
CA ASN A 267 11.83 4.40 23.07
C ASN A 267 11.45 2.97 23.43
N TYR A 268 10.14 2.77 23.60
CA TYR A 268 9.54 1.46 23.83
C TYR A 268 8.27 1.35 23.00
N THR A 269 8.06 0.19 22.38
CA THR A 269 6.85 -0.14 21.60
C THR A 269 6.32 -1.48 22.03
#